data_ce3537b97a18eca8f33d05f9eb4c794c
#
_entry.id   ce3537b97a18eca8f33d05f9eb4c794c
#
_cell.length_a   1.000
_cell.length_b   1.000
_cell.length_c   1.000
_cell.angle_alpha   90.00
_cell.angle_beta   90.00
_cell.angle_gamma   90.00
#
_symmetry.space_group_name_H-M   'P 1'
#
loop_
_entity.id
_entity.type
_entity.pdbx_description
1 polymer ?
#
loop_
_entity_poly.entity_id
_entity_poly.type
_entity_poly.pdbx_seq_one_letter_code
_entity_poly.pdbx_strand_id
1 'polypeptide(L)'
;MNDEIRPIQVTAEHPAGGLELAARTLIQERMRGIQKALGRRLSPGDIVLRPASPEVREHLFEEACELYWNELSWEEITDEEVVGDEELTEMVFSGLLALIAAFLPRSSNGEPDRDREHRDVAHDFLMWLAARLVEFRTTVPDSPEEREKIVRRKALTDDLIDLVAFRLCGLSNEEMGTYQSR
;
A
#
# COMPACT_ATOMS: atom_id res chain seq x y z
N MET A 1 8.21 -7.95 21.50
CA MET A 1 9.21 -7.62 20.47
C MET A 1 8.80 -6.29 19.87
N ASN A 2 9.46 -5.23 20.23
CA ASN A 2 9.25 -3.95 19.57
C ASN A 2 10.06 -3.97 18.27
N ASP A 3 9.43 -4.41 17.19
CA ASP A 3 9.90 -3.99 15.88
C ASP A 3 9.55 -2.51 15.76
N GLU A 4 10.46 -1.67 16.25
CA GLU A 4 10.38 -0.24 16.05
C GLU A 4 10.08 0.00 14.58
N ILE A 5 9.07 0.84 14.31
CA ILE A 5 8.88 1.45 13.00
C ILE A 5 10.23 2.09 12.66
N ARG A 6 11.03 1.35 11.92
CA ARG A 6 12.36 1.85 11.55
C ARG A 6 12.14 2.98 10.58
N PRO A 7 12.62 4.17 10.88
CA PRO A 7 12.64 5.24 9.90
C PRO A 7 13.31 4.71 8.63
N ILE A 8 12.85 5.14 7.47
CA ILE A 8 13.45 4.80 6.18
C ILE A 8 14.95 5.10 6.27
N GLN A 9 15.76 4.06 6.43
CA GLN A 9 17.20 4.22 6.42
C GLN A 9 17.63 4.34 4.97
N VAL A 10 18.13 5.50 4.63
CA VAL A 10 18.77 5.74 3.35
C VAL A 10 20.09 4.94 3.34
N THR A 11 20.11 3.85 2.60
CA THR A 11 21.34 3.07 2.42
C THR A 11 22.31 3.79 1.49
N ALA A 12 23.56 3.34 1.43
CA ALA A 12 24.56 3.90 0.51
C ALA A 12 24.14 3.81 -0.97
N GLU A 13 23.26 2.87 -1.29
CA GLU A 13 22.71 2.67 -2.64
C GLU A 13 21.54 3.64 -2.95
N HIS A 14 20.97 4.24 -1.91
CA HIS A 14 19.89 5.20 -2.00
C HIS A 14 20.29 6.49 -1.27
N PRO A 15 21.04 7.37 -1.92
CA PRO A 15 21.39 8.66 -1.33
C PRO A 15 20.14 9.45 -0.97
N ALA A 16 20.29 10.44 -0.10
CA ALA A 16 19.17 11.26 0.38
C ALA A 16 18.26 11.72 -0.78
N GLY A 17 16.98 11.38 -0.74
CA GLY A 17 16.01 11.62 -1.81
C GLY A 17 15.92 10.53 -2.89
N GLY A 18 16.87 9.60 -2.97
CA GLY A 18 16.86 8.53 -3.97
C GLY A 18 15.74 7.52 -3.75
N LEU A 19 15.48 7.14 -2.51
CA LEU A 19 14.39 6.23 -2.15
C LEU A 19 13.01 6.87 -2.42
N GLU A 20 12.85 8.13 -2.07
CA GLU A 20 11.61 8.89 -2.34
C GLU A 20 11.35 9.00 -3.85
N LEU A 21 12.38 9.31 -4.63
CA LEU A 21 12.28 9.40 -6.08
C LEU A 21 11.94 8.03 -6.69
N ALA A 22 12.56 6.95 -6.25
CA ALA A 22 12.26 5.60 -6.70
C ALA A 22 10.82 5.18 -6.36
N ALA A 23 10.36 5.49 -5.16
CA ALA A 23 8.98 5.25 -4.74
C ALA A 23 7.98 6.03 -5.61
N ARG A 24 8.24 7.30 -5.85
CA ARG A 24 7.40 8.14 -6.72
C ARG A 24 7.34 7.61 -8.15
N THR A 25 8.48 7.20 -8.70
CA THR A 25 8.56 6.60 -10.03
C THR A 25 7.75 5.32 -10.11
N LEU A 26 7.86 4.45 -9.10
CA LEU A 26 7.08 3.21 -9.01
C LEU A 26 5.57 3.49 -9.04
N ILE A 27 5.11 4.44 -8.25
CA ILE A 27 3.68 4.81 -8.23
C ILE A 27 3.23 5.38 -9.58
N GLN A 28 4.03 6.25 -10.19
CA GLN A 28 3.69 6.81 -11.51
C GLN A 28 3.59 5.72 -12.60
N GLU A 29 4.51 4.76 -12.59
CA GLU A 29 4.46 3.62 -13.53
C GLU A 29 3.24 2.74 -13.28
N ARG A 30 2.91 2.47 -12.01
CA ARG A 30 1.72 1.71 -11.62
C ARG A 30 0.45 2.41 -12.11
N MET A 31 0.34 3.71 -11.89
CA MET A 31 -0.80 4.51 -12.34
C MET A 31 -0.94 4.50 -13.87
N ARG A 32 0.16 4.62 -14.61
CA ARG A 32 0.13 4.51 -16.08
C ARG A 32 -0.34 3.13 -16.52
N GLY A 33 0.12 2.07 -15.87
CA GLY A 33 -0.31 0.70 -16.14
C GLY A 33 -1.82 0.50 -15.93
N ILE A 34 -2.36 1.00 -14.84
CA ILE A 34 -3.79 0.96 -14.54
C ILE A 34 -4.59 1.75 -15.59
N GLN A 35 -4.17 2.97 -15.91
CA GLN A 35 -4.83 3.81 -16.93
C GLN A 35 -4.85 3.12 -18.31
N LYS A 36 -3.73 2.53 -18.70
CA LYS A 36 -3.62 1.80 -19.97
C LYS A 36 -4.54 0.58 -19.99
N ALA A 37 -4.59 -0.18 -18.90
CA ALA A 37 -5.42 -1.38 -18.81
C ALA A 37 -6.91 -1.07 -18.85
N LEU A 38 -7.34 0.02 -18.22
CA LEU A 38 -8.73 0.44 -18.17
C LEU A 38 -9.15 1.30 -19.38
N GLY A 39 -8.19 1.76 -20.20
CA GLY A 39 -8.47 2.61 -21.36
C GLY A 39 -9.03 3.99 -21.01
N ARG A 40 -8.86 4.45 -19.78
CA ARG A 40 -9.30 5.77 -19.33
C ARG A 40 -8.25 6.50 -18.50
N ARG A 41 -8.32 7.82 -18.51
CA ARG A 41 -7.47 8.64 -17.66
C ARG A 41 -7.95 8.60 -16.22
N LEU A 42 -7.03 8.37 -15.31
CA LEU A 42 -7.28 8.44 -13.86
C LEU A 42 -6.60 9.69 -13.31
N SER A 43 -7.26 10.35 -12.39
CA SER A 43 -6.75 11.52 -11.71
C SER A 43 -6.69 11.24 -10.20
N PRO A 44 -5.63 10.58 -9.72
CA PRO A 44 -5.51 10.31 -8.31
C PRO A 44 -5.14 11.59 -7.57
N GLY A 45 -6.07 12.19 -6.92
CA GLY A 45 -5.78 13.21 -5.94
C GLY A 45 -5.55 14.63 -6.45
N ASP A 46 -6.03 14.97 -7.64
CA ASP A 46 -5.97 16.36 -8.10
C ASP A 46 -6.77 17.33 -7.20
N ILE A 47 -7.73 16.80 -6.45
CA ILE A 47 -8.55 17.61 -5.56
C ILE A 47 -8.67 16.90 -4.21
N VAL A 48 -7.94 17.37 -3.23
CA VAL A 48 -8.21 17.07 -1.83
C VAL A 48 -9.26 18.06 -1.35
N LEU A 49 -10.53 17.67 -1.44
CA LEU A 49 -11.66 18.53 -1.10
C LEU A 49 -11.67 18.89 0.39
N ARG A 50 -11.26 17.97 1.24
CA ARG A 50 -11.15 18.14 2.69
C ARG A 50 -9.91 17.42 3.21
N PRO A 51 -8.75 18.09 3.25
CA PRO A 51 -7.57 17.48 3.85
C PRO A 51 -7.81 17.21 5.34
N ALA A 52 -7.25 16.12 5.84
CA ALA A 52 -7.23 15.88 7.28
C ALA A 52 -6.47 17.01 8.00
N SER A 53 -6.82 17.30 9.26
CA SER A 53 -5.98 18.17 10.07
C SER A 53 -4.58 17.56 10.23
N PRO A 54 -3.51 18.34 10.45
CA PRO A 54 -2.16 17.80 10.58
C PRO A 54 -2.07 16.68 11.63
N GLU A 55 -2.76 16.80 12.76
CA GLU A 55 -2.76 15.81 13.83
C GLU A 55 -3.47 14.52 13.40
N VAL A 56 -4.61 14.62 12.73
CA VAL A 56 -5.36 13.46 12.22
C VAL A 56 -4.58 12.77 11.11
N ARG A 57 -3.99 13.53 10.21
CA ARG A 57 -3.17 13.01 9.12
C ARG A 57 -1.98 12.19 9.64
N GLU A 58 -1.23 12.76 10.58
CA GLU A 58 -0.09 12.10 11.21
C GLU A 58 -0.52 10.84 11.96
N HIS A 59 -1.57 10.94 12.79
CA HIS A 59 -2.08 9.81 13.57
C HIS A 59 -2.54 8.64 12.69
N LEU A 60 -3.35 8.90 11.67
CA LEU A 60 -3.83 7.84 10.78
C LEU A 60 -2.71 7.22 9.95
N PHE A 61 -1.73 8.02 9.53
CA PHE A 61 -0.57 7.53 8.82
C PHE A 61 0.30 6.64 9.70
N GLU A 62 0.60 7.06 10.93
CA GLU A 62 1.36 6.26 11.90
C GLU A 62 0.64 4.95 12.23
N GLU A 63 -0.66 5.01 12.47
CA GLU A 63 -1.47 3.81 12.73
C GLU A 63 -1.44 2.82 11.56
N ALA A 64 -1.51 3.31 10.32
CA ALA A 64 -1.41 2.47 9.14
C ALA A 64 -0.03 1.80 9.03
N CYS A 65 1.05 2.53 9.30
CA CYS A 65 2.41 1.98 9.31
C CYS A 65 2.60 0.92 10.42
N GLU A 66 2.07 1.17 11.61
CA GLU A 66 2.12 0.22 12.73
C GLU A 66 1.35 -1.07 12.41
N LEU A 67 0.14 -0.94 11.90
CA LEU A 67 -0.67 -2.11 11.50
C LEU A 67 0.00 -2.92 10.39
N TYR A 68 0.61 -2.26 9.41
CA TYR A 68 1.35 -2.95 8.37
C TYR A 68 2.44 -3.85 8.95
N TRP A 69 3.31 -3.32 9.83
CA TRP A 69 4.38 -4.09 10.43
C TRP A 69 3.88 -5.18 11.38
N ASN A 70 2.90 -4.86 12.20
CA ASN A 70 2.34 -5.80 13.16
C ASN A 70 1.67 -6.99 12.46
N GLU A 71 0.84 -6.73 11.48
CA GLU A 71 0.11 -7.78 10.75
C GLU A 71 1.04 -8.57 9.82
N LEU A 72 2.06 -7.94 9.25
CA LEU A 72 3.09 -8.63 8.47
C LEU A 72 3.89 -9.60 9.37
N SER A 73 4.25 -9.20 10.59
CA SER A 73 4.95 -10.04 11.55
C SER A 73 4.11 -11.22 12.03
N TRP A 74 2.81 -11.05 12.17
CA TRP A 74 1.88 -12.13 12.52
C TRP A 74 1.93 -13.26 11.50
N GLU A 75 2.01 -12.94 10.25
CA GLU A 75 2.05 -13.92 9.19
C GLU A 75 3.35 -14.73 9.16
N GLU A 76 4.45 -14.13 9.56
CA GLU A 76 5.74 -14.82 9.65
C GLU A 76 5.75 -15.92 10.72
N ILE A 77 4.82 -15.88 11.66
CA ILE A 77 4.68 -16.87 12.75
C ILE A 77 3.73 -18.01 12.34
N THR A 78 2.81 -17.77 11.44
CA THR A 78 1.83 -18.77 10.99
C THR A 78 2.29 -19.41 9.69
N ASP A 79 2.74 -20.66 9.79
CA ASP A 79 3.24 -21.50 8.68
C ASP A 79 2.06 -22.13 7.91
N GLU A 80 1.03 -21.36 7.56
CA GLU A 80 -0.16 -21.87 6.89
C GLU A 80 -0.07 -21.76 5.37
N GLU A 81 -0.58 -22.78 4.68
CA GLU A 81 -0.71 -22.79 3.23
C GLU A 81 -1.60 -21.65 2.75
N VAL A 82 -1.05 -20.83 1.89
CA VAL A 82 -1.70 -19.66 1.35
C VAL A 82 -2.39 -20.00 0.04
N VAL A 83 -3.68 -19.72 -0.02
CA VAL A 83 -4.53 -20.03 -1.16
C VAL A 83 -4.92 -18.73 -1.89
N GLY A 84 -4.03 -18.24 -2.76
CA GLY A 84 -4.30 -17.07 -3.62
C GLY A 84 -3.94 -15.73 -3.00
N ASP A 85 -3.53 -14.79 -3.83
CA ASP A 85 -2.96 -13.49 -3.41
C ASP A 85 -3.98 -12.56 -2.73
N GLU A 86 -5.23 -12.51 -3.23
CA GLU A 86 -6.29 -11.69 -2.63
C GLU A 86 -6.71 -12.21 -1.25
N GLU A 87 -6.92 -13.51 -1.12
CA GLU A 87 -7.26 -14.14 0.16
C GLU A 87 -6.15 -13.95 1.19
N LEU A 88 -4.90 -13.99 0.74
CA LEU A 88 -3.75 -13.74 1.57
C LEU A 88 -3.75 -12.33 2.15
N THR A 89 -3.92 -11.32 1.31
CA THR A 89 -3.94 -9.92 1.74
C THR A 89 -5.07 -9.67 2.73
N GLU A 90 -6.27 -10.22 2.48
CA GLU A 90 -7.40 -10.08 3.39
C GLU A 90 -7.18 -10.77 4.74
N MET A 91 -6.58 -11.95 4.76
CA MET A 91 -6.30 -12.67 6.00
C MET A 91 -5.22 -12.00 6.84
N VAL A 92 -4.15 -11.52 6.20
CA VAL A 92 -2.98 -10.98 6.89
C VAL A 92 -3.22 -9.54 7.37
N PHE A 93 -3.85 -8.73 6.54
CA PHE A 93 -4.01 -7.30 6.80
C PHE A 93 -5.43 -6.88 7.18
N SER A 94 -6.17 -7.72 7.89
CA SER A 94 -7.58 -7.44 8.21
C SER A 94 -7.79 -6.11 8.95
N GLY A 95 -6.95 -5.78 9.92
CA GLY A 95 -6.99 -4.51 10.65
C GLY A 95 -6.57 -3.33 9.77
N LEU A 96 -5.52 -3.49 9.01
CA LEU A 96 -5.05 -2.47 8.06
C LEU A 96 -6.09 -2.20 6.96
N LEU A 97 -6.71 -3.24 6.42
CA LEU A 97 -7.78 -3.10 5.44
C LEU A 97 -8.99 -2.34 6.00
N ALA A 98 -9.35 -2.59 7.26
CA ALA A 98 -10.40 -1.84 7.94
C ALA A 98 -10.04 -0.36 8.09
N LEU A 99 -8.78 -0.05 8.42
CA LEU A 99 -8.29 1.32 8.51
C LEU A 99 -8.29 2.02 7.14
N ILE A 100 -7.83 1.34 6.09
CA ILE A 100 -7.87 1.87 4.71
C ILE A 100 -9.32 2.17 4.31
N ALA A 101 -10.26 1.30 4.63
CA ALA A 101 -11.68 1.54 4.39
C ALA A 101 -12.23 2.72 5.21
N ALA A 102 -11.65 3.02 6.36
CA ALA A 102 -12.04 4.16 7.19
C ALA A 102 -11.55 5.49 6.61
N PHE A 103 -10.34 5.56 6.07
CA PHE A 103 -9.86 6.81 5.46
C PHE A 103 -10.16 6.95 3.95
N LEU A 104 -10.56 5.87 3.28
CA LEU A 104 -11.12 5.87 1.92
C LEU A 104 -12.51 5.20 1.89
N PRO A 105 -13.52 5.79 2.56
CA PRO A 105 -14.81 5.16 2.71
C PRO A 105 -15.59 5.09 1.39
N ARG A 106 -16.46 4.09 1.32
CA ARG A 106 -17.43 3.93 0.22
C ARG A 106 -18.85 4.04 0.75
N SER A 107 -19.76 4.54 -0.08
CA SER A 107 -21.18 4.54 0.20
C SER A 107 -21.77 3.13 0.10
N SER A 108 -23.03 2.97 0.49
CA SER A 108 -23.74 1.67 0.47
C SER A 108 -23.83 1.03 -0.93
N ASN A 109 -23.71 1.82 -1.99
CA ASN A 109 -23.71 1.34 -3.39
C ASN A 109 -22.29 1.02 -3.92
N GLY A 110 -21.26 1.10 -3.07
CA GLY A 110 -19.88 0.83 -3.45
C GLY A 110 -19.12 1.99 -4.10
N GLU A 111 -19.75 3.14 -4.28
CA GLU A 111 -19.09 4.33 -4.82
C GLU A 111 -18.23 5.03 -3.76
N PRO A 112 -17.11 5.66 -4.17
CA PRO A 112 -16.28 6.43 -3.25
C PRO A 112 -17.06 7.55 -2.56
N ASP A 113 -16.98 7.62 -1.24
CA ASP A 113 -17.55 8.72 -0.46
C ASP A 113 -16.51 9.85 -0.33
N ARG A 114 -16.39 10.63 -1.39
CA ARG A 114 -15.35 11.63 -1.55
C ARG A 114 -15.37 12.73 -0.50
N ASP A 115 -16.52 13.02 0.08
CA ASP A 115 -16.66 14.03 1.14
C ASP A 115 -16.05 13.59 2.48
N ARG A 116 -15.88 12.28 2.66
CA ARG A 116 -15.34 11.67 3.88
C ARG A 116 -13.97 11.07 3.72
N GLU A 117 -13.42 11.08 2.51
CA GLU A 117 -12.07 10.54 2.24
C GLU A 117 -10.97 11.43 2.84
N HIS A 118 -9.99 10.77 3.44
CA HIS A 118 -8.69 11.38 3.78
C HIS A 118 -7.65 11.01 2.72
N ARG A 119 -7.74 11.63 1.56
CA ARG A 119 -6.90 11.31 0.38
C ARG A 119 -5.43 11.61 0.61
N ASP A 120 -5.12 12.62 1.41
CA ASP A 120 -3.77 12.99 1.82
C ASP A 120 -3.10 11.88 2.64
N VAL A 121 -3.84 11.27 3.58
CA VAL A 121 -3.38 10.09 4.34
C VAL A 121 -3.12 8.91 3.41
N ALA A 122 -4.07 8.63 2.52
CA ALA A 122 -3.95 7.55 1.54
C ALA A 122 -2.74 7.73 0.63
N HIS A 123 -2.50 8.94 0.17
CA HIS A 123 -1.33 9.29 -0.65
C HIS A 123 -0.02 9.10 0.12
N ASP A 124 0.06 9.59 1.34
CA ASP A 124 1.24 9.42 2.19
C ASP A 124 1.55 7.95 2.44
N PHE A 125 0.51 7.17 2.74
CA PHE A 125 0.64 5.74 2.97
C PHE A 125 1.03 4.98 1.70
N LEU A 126 0.47 5.33 0.56
CA LEU A 126 0.84 4.75 -0.74
C LEU A 126 2.33 5.00 -1.06
N MET A 127 2.81 6.21 -0.84
CA MET A 127 4.22 6.55 -1.05
C MET A 127 5.13 5.79 -0.09
N TRP A 128 4.71 5.62 1.15
CA TRP A 128 5.44 4.84 2.14
C TRP A 128 5.52 3.35 1.77
N LEU A 129 4.41 2.75 1.32
CA LEU A 129 4.39 1.36 0.83
C LEU A 129 5.34 1.17 -0.37
N ALA A 130 5.33 2.12 -1.31
CA ALA A 130 6.22 2.09 -2.46
C ALA A 130 7.69 2.13 -2.04
N ALA A 131 8.04 2.95 -1.04
CA ALA A 131 9.38 2.98 -0.46
C ALA A 131 9.77 1.63 0.17
N ARG A 132 8.84 0.98 0.89
CA ARG A 132 9.06 -0.39 1.43
C ARG A 132 9.32 -1.40 0.32
N LEU A 133 8.53 -1.35 -0.74
CA LEU A 133 8.72 -2.26 -1.87
C LEU A 133 10.10 -2.07 -2.55
N VAL A 134 10.53 -0.83 -2.72
CA VAL A 134 11.89 -0.53 -3.25
C VAL A 134 12.97 -1.10 -2.33
N GLU A 135 12.84 -0.91 -1.02
CA GLU A 135 13.79 -1.47 -0.05
C GLU A 135 13.86 -3.00 -0.14
N PHE A 136 12.72 -3.69 -0.18
CA PHE A 136 12.71 -5.14 -0.33
C PHE A 136 13.34 -5.61 -1.64
N ARG A 137 13.17 -4.87 -2.73
CA ARG A 137 13.77 -5.20 -4.02
C ARG A 137 15.29 -5.05 -4.02
N THR A 138 15.83 -4.17 -3.20
CA THR A 138 17.26 -3.89 -3.09
C THR A 138 17.95 -4.66 -1.96
N THR A 139 17.19 -5.32 -1.09
CA THR A 139 17.74 -6.12 0.01
C THR A 139 18.31 -7.42 -0.53
N VAL A 140 19.56 -7.71 -0.16
CA VAL A 140 20.23 -8.98 -0.46
C VAL A 140 20.03 -9.92 0.72
N PRO A 141 19.32 -11.04 0.56
CA PRO A 141 19.08 -11.98 1.65
C PRO A 141 20.35 -12.75 2.03
N ASP A 142 20.58 -12.93 3.32
CA ASP A 142 21.73 -13.66 3.87
C ASP A 142 21.46 -15.17 3.98
N SER A 143 20.20 -15.59 3.90
CA SER A 143 19.80 -17.00 4.01
C SER A 143 18.64 -17.35 3.08
N PRO A 144 18.40 -18.66 2.81
CA PRO A 144 17.23 -19.11 2.05
C PRO A 144 15.91 -18.70 2.72
N GLU A 145 15.81 -18.79 4.04
CA GLU A 145 14.62 -18.40 4.81
C GLU A 145 14.35 -16.90 4.68
N GLU A 146 15.39 -16.08 4.78
CA GLU A 146 15.25 -14.64 4.58
C GLU A 146 14.82 -14.29 3.14
N ARG A 147 15.30 -15.07 2.16
CA ARG A 147 14.87 -14.91 0.77
C ARG A 147 13.38 -15.16 0.59
N GLU A 148 12.85 -16.25 1.15
CA GLU A 148 11.43 -16.57 1.10
C GLU A 148 10.60 -15.47 1.78
N LYS A 149 11.05 -15.01 2.94
CA LYS A 149 10.44 -13.93 3.70
C LYS A 149 10.36 -12.62 2.88
N ILE A 150 11.46 -12.24 2.21
CA ILE A 150 11.50 -11.05 1.36
C ILE A 150 10.57 -11.20 0.15
N VAL A 151 10.55 -12.37 -0.51
CA VAL A 151 9.64 -12.63 -1.63
C VAL A 151 8.19 -12.44 -1.22
N ARG A 152 7.81 -12.97 -0.06
CA ARG A 152 6.46 -12.85 0.48
C ARG A 152 6.12 -11.41 0.85
N ARG A 153 7.03 -10.69 1.52
CA ARG A 153 6.86 -9.28 1.85
C ARG A 153 6.67 -8.40 0.61
N LYS A 154 7.42 -8.69 -0.46
CA LYS A 154 7.25 -8.00 -1.76
C LYS A 154 5.85 -8.21 -2.32
N ALA A 155 5.39 -9.45 -2.38
CA ALA A 155 4.08 -9.79 -2.94
C ALA A 155 2.95 -9.10 -2.16
N LEU A 156 2.96 -9.20 -0.83
CA LEU A 156 1.96 -8.57 0.04
C LEU A 156 1.97 -7.03 -0.08
N THR A 157 3.15 -6.44 -0.12
CA THR A 157 3.28 -4.98 -0.25
C THR A 157 2.82 -4.50 -1.63
N ASP A 158 3.10 -5.27 -2.67
CA ASP A 158 2.64 -4.98 -4.03
C ASP A 158 1.11 -5.01 -4.13
N ASP A 159 0.47 -6.01 -3.52
CA ASP A 159 -1.00 -6.11 -3.45
C ASP A 159 -1.63 -4.94 -2.68
N LEU A 160 -1.02 -4.51 -1.57
CA LEU A 160 -1.47 -3.34 -0.82
C LEU A 160 -1.33 -2.04 -1.63
N ILE A 161 -0.26 -1.89 -2.38
CA ILE A 161 -0.07 -0.74 -3.29
C ILE A 161 -1.19 -0.68 -4.31
N ASP A 162 -1.52 -1.80 -4.93
CA ASP A 162 -2.62 -1.89 -5.88
C ASP A 162 -3.95 -1.53 -5.23
N LEU A 163 -4.24 -2.08 -4.06
CA LEU A 163 -5.48 -1.82 -3.34
C LEU A 163 -5.65 -0.33 -3.01
N VAL A 164 -4.62 0.29 -2.43
CA VAL A 164 -4.66 1.71 -2.05
C VAL A 164 -4.76 2.59 -3.30
N ALA A 165 -3.99 2.28 -4.36
CA ALA A 165 -4.05 3.01 -5.62
C ALA A 165 -5.43 2.91 -6.27
N PHE A 166 -6.04 1.73 -6.31
CA PHE A 166 -7.38 1.54 -6.86
C PHE A 166 -8.43 2.33 -6.09
N ARG A 167 -8.41 2.25 -4.78
CA ARG A 167 -9.35 3.01 -3.94
C ARG A 167 -9.15 4.51 -4.05
N LEU A 168 -7.90 4.97 -4.08
CA LEU A 168 -7.55 6.38 -4.25
C LEU A 168 -8.04 6.93 -5.60
N CYS A 169 -7.98 6.12 -6.64
CA CYS A 169 -8.49 6.44 -7.99
C CYS A 169 -10.00 6.26 -8.13
N GLY A 170 -10.68 5.77 -7.10
CA GLY A 170 -12.11 5.55 -7.12
C GLY A 170 -12.57 4.44 -8.07
N LEU A 171 -11.74 3.40 -8.27
CA LEU A 171 -12.11 2.27 -9.11
C LEU A 171 -13.23 1.45 -8.47
N SER A 172 -14.18 0.99 -9.29
CA SER A 172 -15.19 0.03 -8.86
C SER A 172 -14.58 -1.37 -8.65
N ASN A 173 -15.28 -2.23 -7.93
CA ASN A 173 -14.86 -3.62 -7.75
C ASN A 173 -14.77 -4.36 -9.10
N GLU A 174 -15.65 -4.04 -10.04
CA GLU A 174 -15.61 -4.60 -11.41
C GLU A 174 -14.37 -4.17 -12.17
N GLU A 175 -14.00 -2.89 -12.10
CA GLU A 175 -12.77 -2.36 -12.71
C GLU A 175 -11.51 -2.98 -12.10
N MET A 176 -11.49 -3.15 -10.78
CA MET A 176 -10.38 -3.82 -10.07
C MET A 176 -10.25 -5.27 -10.53
N GLY A 177 -11.35 -6.02 -10.59
CA GLY A 177 -11.36 -7.40 -11.09
C GLY A 177 -10.90 -7.51 -12.53
N THR A 178 -11.26 -6.57 -13.38
CA THR A 178 -10.82 -6.53 -14.79
C THR A 178 -9.31 -6.29 -14.89
N TYR A 179 -8.76 -5.46 -14.04
CA TYR A 179 -7.31 -5.20 -14.00
C TYR A 179 -6.53 -6.44 -13.51
N GLN A 180 -6.99 -7.07 -12.43
CA GLN A 180 -6.32 -8.22 -11.81
C GLN A 180 -6.38 -9.49 -12.67
N SER A 181 -7.40 -9.65 -13.52
CA SER A 181 -7.54 -10.81 -14.42
C SER A 181 -6.66 -10.76 -15.67
N ARG A 182 -5.85 -9.74 -15.85
CA ARG A 182 -4.90 -9.57 -16.97
C ARG A 182 -3.49 -9.98 -16.57
#